data_7e65001cc399807c94bdc92929892a22
#
_entry.id   7e65001cc399807c94bdc92929892a22
#
_cell.length_a   1.000
_cell.length_b   1.000
_cell.length_c   1.000
_cell.angle_alpha   90.00
_cell.angle_beta   90.00
_cell.angle_gamma   90.00
#
_symmetry.space_group_name_H-M   'P 1'
#
loop_
_entity.id
_entity.type
_entity.pdbx_description
1 polymer ?
#
loop_
_entity_poly.entity_id
_entity_poly.type
_entity_poly.pdbx_seq_one_letter_code
_entity_poly.pdbx_strand_id
1 'polypeptide(L)'
;VDRLNAGNVNWYNNRLMTDNYATHYDSREPNADVLTFGVLKRLHYPTGGYTRFVFEPHEYCKQVKMNRWEGYEDTFQPKIAGGLRIKKIINSDTGLESGEKVEKEYFYVDDYLVNKEKARISSGCLGGQVKYYFDDYQVEGTGADKDVKRIIRRFSSQSVLPACINSSGNHIGYSEVIEKRPDGSFIRSKYTNFDNGHMDEAPEAIILPNRTPYEPCASRSVERGKLLCEELYSAGGILKSSKYLTYERSSDLYVKSMRTSLDYICPTSFITYADGCSYKVYLYDYRLKSESDTLY
;
A
#
# COMPACT_ATOMS: atom_id res chain seq x y z
N VAL A 1 1.93 -20.00 -7.91
CA VAL A 1 3.32 -20.28 -8.27
C VAL A 1 3.62 -21.74 -7.94
N ASP A 2 3.35 -22.19 -6.72
CA ASP A 2 3.66 -23.56 -6.27
C ASP A 2 2.89 -24.65 -7.04
N ARG A 3 1.72 -24.34 -7.54
CA ARG A 3 0.92 -25.27 -8.37
C ARG A 3 1.40 -25.37 -9.80
N LEU A 4 2.12 -24.36 -10.31
CA LEU A 4 2.81 -24.45 -11.60
C LEU A 4 3.99 -25.42 -11.53
N ASN A 5 4.67 -25.46 -10.38
CA ASN A 5 5.81 -26.32 -10.13
C ASN A 5 5.41 -27.75 -9.74
N ALA A 6 4.14 -27.99 -9.39
CA ALA A 6 3.66 -29.29 -8.92
C ALA A 6 3.42 -30.34 -10.03
N GLY A 7 4.08 -30.21 -11.17
CA GLY A 7 4.05 -31.22 -12.23
C GLY A 7 2.70 -31.39 -12.93
N ASN A 8 1.73 -30.55 -12.65
CA ASN A 8 0.50 -30.51 -13.38
C ASN A 8 0.78 -30.05 -14.79
N VAL A 9 0.75 -30.99 -15.69
CA VAL A 9 1.01 -30.80 -17.11
C VAL A 9 0.07 -29.71 -17.61
N ASN A 10 0.66 -28.60 -17.82
CA ASN A 10 0.01 -27.54 -18.55
C ASN A 10 0.05 -27.99 -20.02
N TRP A 11 -1.07 -28.32 -20.58
CA TRP A 11 -1.21 -28.71 -21.98
C TRP A 11 -0.84 -27.54 -22.96
N TYR A 12 -0.67 -26.34 -22.43
CA TYR A 12 0.13 -25.30 -23.06
C TYR A 12 1.58 -25.46 -22.58
N ASN A 13 2.45 -25.74 -23.49
CA ASN A 13 3.87 -25.81 -23.33
C ASN A 13 4.39 -25.16 -22.02
N ASN A 14 4.55 -25.96 -20.96
CA ASN A 14 4.87 -25.56 -19.60
C ASN A 14 6.03 -24.54 -19.52
N ARG A 15 6.96 -24.63 -20.44
CA ARG A 15 8.12 -23.78 -20.49
C ARG A 15 7.80 -22.34 -20.88
N LEU A 16 6.89 -22.13 -21.84
CA LEU A 16 6.48 -20.82 -22.28
C LEU A 16 5.72 -20.05 -21.19
N MET A 17 5.03 -20.75 -20.31
CA MET A 17 4.21 -20.15 -19.27
C MET A 17 5.01 -19.73 -18.05
N THR A 18 5.98 -20.56 -17.61
CA THR A 18 6.84 -20.23 -16.48
C THR A 18 7.81 -19.10 -16.79
N ASP A 19 8.42 -19.12 -17.94
CA ASP A 19 9.41 -18.10 -18.33
C ASP A 19 8.73 -16.74 -18.57
N ASN A 20 7.59 -16.75 -19.25
CA ASN A 20 6.83 -15.51 -19.46
C ASN A 20 6.20 -14.93 -18.18
N TYR A 21 5.90 -15.77 -17.20
CA TYR A 21 5.27 -15.35 -15.95
C TYR A 21 6.24 -14.55 -15.11
N ALA A 22 7.44 -15.07 -14.87
CA ALA A 22 8.49 -14.37 -14.12
C ALA A 22 8.86 -13.06 -14.81
N THR A 23 9.18 -13.10 -16.10
CA THR A 23 9.54 -11.90 -16.88
C THR A 23 8.45 -10.84 -16.84
N HIS A 24 7.17 -11.24 -16.85
CA HIS A 24 6.08 -10.27 -16.77
C HIS A 24 5.99 -9.59 -15.40
N TYR A 25 6.19 -10.31 -14.31
CA TYR A 25 6.27 -9.71 -12.97
C TYR A 25 7.46 -8.76 -12.89
N ASP A 26 8.65 -9.23 -13.25
CA ASP A 26 9.87 -8.44 -13.20
C ASP A 26 9.77 -7.15 -14.03
N SER A 27 9.14 -7.21 -15.20
CA SER A 27 8.95 -6.04 -16.04
C SER A 27 7.96 -5.00 -15.50
N ARG A 28 7.17 -5.34 -14.48
CA ARG A 28 6.18 -4.47 -13.85
C ARG A 28 6.55 -4.00 -12.46
N GLU A 29 7.61 -4.57 -11.89
CA GLU A 29 8.14 -4.09 -10.62
C GLU A 29 8.71 -2.67 -10.75
N PRO A 30 8.63 -1.86 -9.67
CA PRO A 30 9.11 -0.49 -9.70
C PRO A 30 10.62 -0.42 -9.99
N ASN A 31 11.00 0.45 -10.91
CA ASN A 31 12.40 0.73 -11.21
C ASN A 31 12.79 2.11 -10.68
N ALA A 32 13.68 2.14 -9.67
CA ALA A 32 14.12 3.37 -9.00
C ALA A 32 14.78 4.38 -9.97
N ASP A 33 15.48 3.90 -10.98
CA ASP A 33 16.27 4.76 -11.89
C ASP A 33 15.39 5.65 -12.78
N VAL A 34 14.17 5.20 -13.06
CA VAL A 34 13.24 5.91 -13.97
C VAL A 34 12.08 6.60 -13.27
N LEU A 35 11.86 6.35 -11.98
CA LEU A 35 10.72 6.92 -11.24
C LEU A 35 10.73 8.46 -11.17
N THR A 36 11.91 9.08 -11.31
CA THR A 36 12.05 10.55 -11.21
C THR A 36 11.88 11.26 -12.56
N PHE A 37 11.56 10.56 -13.66
CA PHE A 37 11.32 11.21 -14.93
C PHE A 37 9.98 11.97 -14.94
N GLY A 38 10.01 13.21 -15.45
CA GLY A 38 8.81 14.03 -15.60
C GLY A 38 8.28 14.66 -14.31
N VAL A 39 8.97 14.53 -13.16
CA VAL A 39 8.55 15.16 -11.91
C VAL A 39 9.10 16.57 -11.76
N LEU A 40 8.32 17.44 -11.10
CA LEU A 40 8.74 18.82 -10.78
C LEU A 40 9.84 18.76 -9.71
N LYS A 41 11.07 19.13 -10.08
CA LYS A 41 12.23 19.14 -9.17
C LYS A 41 12.52 20.50 -8.57
N ARG A 42 12.10 21.58 -9.22
CA ARG A 42 12.36 22.95 -8.74
C ARG A 42 11.24 23.88 -9.18
N LEU A 43 10.86 24.76 -8.26
CA LEU A 43 9.93 25.87 -8.49
C LEU A 43 10.66 27.19 -8.24
N HIS A 44 10.73 28.08 -9.22
CA HIS A 44 11.25 29.43 -9.07
C HIS A 44 10.11 30.41 -8.84
N TYR A 45 10.33 31.32 -7.90
CA TYR A 45 9.35 32.34 -7.57
C TYR A 45 9.68 33.68 -8.31
N PRO A 46 8.65 34.43 -8.66
CA PRO A 46 8.86 35.75 -9.28
C PRO A 46 9.70 36.70 -8.42
N THR A 47 9.72 36.50 -7.11
CA THR A 47 10.50 37.25 -6.12
C THR A 47 11.99 36.91 -6.07
N GLY A 48 12.43 35.94 -6.88
CA GLY A 48 13.85 35.56 -7.02
C GLY A 48 14.27 34.28 -6.31
N GLY A 49 13.53 33.80 -5.32
CA GLY A 49 13.83 32.56 -4.60
C GLY A 49 13.40 31.29 -5.34
N TYR A 50 13.76 30.12 -4.79
CA TYR A 50 13.29 28.85 -5.29
C TYR A 50 13.04 27.82 -4.18
N THR A 51 12.18 26.84 -4.48
CA THR A 51 12.06 25.59 -3.73
C THR A 51 12.49 24.43 -4.62
N ARG A 52 13.42 23.60 -4.12
CA ARG A 52 13.88 22.37 -4.79
C ARG A 52 13.41 21.16 -4.01
N PHE A 53 12.85 20.20 -4.72
CA PHE A 53 12.38 18.92 -4.19
C PHE A 53 13.38 17.82 -4.56
N VAL A 54 13.81 17.04 -3.56
CA VAL A 54 14.58 15.82 -3.77
C VAL A 54 13.66 14.67 -3.42
N PHE A 55 13.45 13.79 -4.39
CA PHE A 55 12.60 12.63 -4.25
C PHE A 55 13.43 11.37 -4.08
N GLU A 56 12.80 10.37 -3.47
CA GLU A 56 13.25 8.98 -3.44
C GLU A 56 12.05 8.05 -3.70
N PRO A 57 12.26 6.80 -4.13
CA PRO A 57 11.20 5.81 -4.26
C PRO A 57 10.49 5.60 -2.93
N HIS A 58 9.21 5.23 -2.99
CA HIS A 58 8.55 4.67 -1.82
C HIS A 58 9.22 3.36 -1.42
N GLU A 59 9.38 3.15 -0.12
CA GLU A 59 9.89 1.92 0.48
C GLU A 59 8.97 1.43 1.57
N TYR A 60 8.89 0.11 1.73
CA TYR A 60 8.10 -0.55 2.77
C TYR A 60 8.85 -1.73 3.38
N CYS A 61 8.59 -2.00 4.65
CA CYS A 61 9.00 -3.21 5.37
C CYS A 61 7.80 -4.06 5.80
N LYS A 62 6.58 -3.59 5.58
CA LYS A 62 5.33 -4.28 5.92
C LYS A 62 4.45 -4.35 4.68
N GLN A 63 3.87 -5.51 4.43
CA GLN A 63 2.98 -5.72 3.29
C GLN A 63 1.69 -6.40 3.75
N VAL A 64 0.55 -5.77 3.49
CA VAL A 64 -0.76 -6.35 3.77
C VAL A 64 -0.94 -7.62 2.94
N LYS A 65 -1.40 -8.69 3.59
CA LYS A 65 -1.63 -9.99 2.95
C LYS A 65 -2.67 -9.92 1.85
N MET A 66 -2.70 -10.96 1.02
CA MET A 66 -3.65 -11.07 -0.09
C MET A 66 -5.09 -10.90 0.38
N ASN A 67 -5.46 -11.57 1.46
CA ASN A 67 -6.70 -11.34 2.19
C ASN A 67 -6.42 -10.22 3.19
N ARG A 68 -6.83 -9.01 2.87
CA ARG A 68 -6.46 -7.77 3.58
C ARG A 68 -6.83 -7.75 5.07
N TRP A 69 -7.72 -8.64 5.49
CA TRP A 69 -8.15 -8.80 6.89
C TRP A 69 -7.28 -9.77 7.70
N GLU A 70 -6.37 -10.49 7.06
CA GLU A 70 -5.48 -11.46 7.74
C GLU A 70 -4.21 -10.84 8.32
N GLY A 71 -4.08 -9.53 8.25
CA GLY A 71 -2.91 -8.84 8.74
C GLY A 71 -1.91 -8.48 7.65
N TYR A 72 -0.69 -8.26 8.06
CA TYR A 72 0.44 -7.94 7.20
C TYR A 72 1.61 -8.90 7.46
N GLU A 73 2.57 -8.87 6.57
CA GLU A 73 3.83 -9.61 6.66
C GLU A 73 5.00 -8.62 6.71
N ASP A 74 5.99 -8.91 7.55
CA ASP A 74 7.25 -8.19 7.55
C ASP A 74 8.14 -8.69 6.43
N THR A 75 8.74 -7.79 5.68
CA THR A 75 9.62 -8.15 4.56
C THR A 75 11.09 -8.26 4.96
N PHE A 76 11.41 -8.02 6.24
CA PHE A 76 12.76 -8.04 6.85
C PHE A 76 13.79 -7.10 6.21
N GLN A 77 13.62 -6.74 4.96
CA GLN A 77 14.43 -5.78 4.22
C GLN A 77 13.50 -4.79 3.50
N PRO A 78 13.88 -3.52 3.43
CA PRO A 78 13.11 -2.54 2.68
C PRO A 78 12.95 -2.96 1.22
N LYS A 79 11.71 -2.91 0.73
CA LYS A 79 11.36 -3.14 -0.67
C LYS A 79 10.84 -1.84 -1.28
N ILE A 80 11.12 -1.64 -2.56
CA ILE A 80 10.66 -0.48 -3.31
C ILE A 80 9.21 -0.70 -3.73
N ALA A 81 8.38 0.32 -3.49
CA ALA A 81 7.04 0.43 -4.07
C ALA A 81 7.03 1.47 -5.19
N GLY A 82 6.04 1.40 -6.08
CA GLY A 82 5.85 2.39 -7.13
C GLY A 82 5.53 3.78 -6.56
N GLY A 83 5.90 4.83 -7.30
CA GLY A 83 5.73 6.21 -6.89
C GLY A 83 6.91 6.77 -6.09
N LEU A 84 6.80 8.04 -5.71
CA LEU A 84 7.87 8.82 -5.10
C LEU A 84 7.39 9.46 -3.80
N ARG A 85 8.32 9.55 -2.83
CA ARG A 85 8.17 10.35 -1.61
C ARG A 85 9.24 11.43 -1.55
N ILE A 86 8.97 12.46 -0.77
CA ILE A 86 9.92 13.54 -0.55
C ILE A 86 11.04 13.05 0.38
N LYS A 87 12.30 13.20 -0.07
CA LYS A 87 13.48 13.00 0.76
C LYS A 87 13.93 14.30 1.39
N LYS A 88 13.97 15.40 0.59
CA LYS A 88 14.39 16.71 1.06
C LYS A 88 13.60 17.82 0.36
N ILE A 89 13.39 18.91 1.09
CA ILE A 89 12.90 20.17 0.57
C ILE A 89 13.97 21.23 0.87
N ILE A 90 14.44 21.92 -0.16
CA ILE A 90 15.48 22.93 -0.07
C ILE A 90 14.89 24.25 -0.55
N ASN A 91 14.83 25.23 0.35
CA ASN A 91 14.38 26.58 0.06
C ASN A 91 15.57 27.53 0.01
N SER A 92 15.59 28.43 -0.97
CA SER A 92 16.52 29.52 -1.07
C SER A 92 15.75 30.81 -1.35
N ASP A 93 16.12 31.89 -0.68
CA ASP A 93 15.56 33.23 -0.86
C ASP A 93 16.15 33.94 -2.07
N THR A 94 17.36 33.54 -2.49
CA THR A 94 18.04 34.04 -3.68
C THR A 94 17.98 33.04 -4.80
N GLY A 95 17.92 33.50 -6.05
CA GLY A 95 17.94 32.60 -7.21
C GLY A 95 19.31 31.93 -7.44
N LEU A 96 20.30 32.22 -6.60
CA LEU A 96 21.67 31.77 -6.75
C LEU A 96 21.93 30.47 -5.99
N GLU A 97 22.68 29.56 -6.61
CA GLU A 97 23.07 28.27 -5.98
C GLU A 97 24.02 28.50 -4.78
N SER A 98 24.69 29.63 -4.70
CA SER A 98 25.59 30.03 -3.60
C SER A 98 24.89 30.76 -2.44
N GLY A 99 23.59 31.02 -2.54
CA GLY A 99 22.80 31.66 -1.50
C GLY A 99 22.55 30.77 -0.28
N GLU A 100 22.09 31.38 0.81
CA GLU A 100 21.65 30.63 1.99
C GLU A 100 20.51 29.69 1.62
N LYS A 101 20.53 28.47 2.19
CA LYS A 101 19.55 27.42 1.96
C LYS A 101 19.04 26.94 3.29
N VAL A 102 17.71 26.79 3.35
CA VAL A 102 17.03 26.11 4.45
C VAL A 102 16.64 24.73 3.94
N GLU A 103 17.22 23.69 4.53
CA GLU A 103 17.01 22.31 4.12
C GLU A 103 16.20 21.56 5.18
N LYS A 104 15.12 20.92 4.77
CA LYS A 104 14.36 19.96 5.57
C LYS A 104 14.57 18.58 5.00
N GLU A 105 14.87 17.60 5.83
CA GLU A 105 15.08 16.21 5.44
C GLU A 105 14.02 15.31 6.09
N TYR A 106 13.50 14.35 5.32
CA TYR A 106 12.44 13.45 5.76
C TYR A 106 12.94 12.01 5.86
N PHE A 107 12.60 11.34 6.97
CA PHE A 107 12.88 9.93 7.20
C PHE A 107 11.55 9.21 7.50
N TYR A 108 11.39 8.05 6.88
CA TYR A 108 10.17 7.22 6.96
C TYR A 108 10.52 5.89 7.61
N VAL A 109 10.81 5.93 8.92
CA VAL A 109 11.39 4.81 9.67
C VAL A 109 10.77 4.71 11.06
N ASP A 110 10.65 3.48 11.57
CA ASP A 110 10.03 3.20 12.87
C ASP A 110 10.98 3.40 14.07
N ASP A 111 12.28 3.34 13.86
CA ASP A 111 13.30 3.29 14.92
C ASP A 111 14.23 4.49 14.98
N TYR A 112 13.77 5.64 14.48
CA TYR A 112 14.60 6.85 14.38
C TYR A 112 15.17 7.31 15.73
N LEU A 113 14.41 7.25 16.82
CA LEU A 113 14.87 7.67 18.15
C LEU A 113 16.04 6.81 18.66
N VAL A 114 16.10 5.53 18.27
CA VAL A 114 17.16 4.61 18.67
C VAL A 114 18.36 4.71 17.74
N ASN A 115 18.14 4.68 16.43
CA ASN A 115 19.17 4.54 15.41
C ASN A 115 19.40 5.84 14.62
N LYS A 116 18.53 6.84 14.77
CA LYS A 116 18.55 8.12 14.02
C LYS A 116 18.71 7.87 12.51
N GLU A 117 19.72 8.50 11.93
CA GLU A 117 19.98 8.41 10.48
C GLU A 117 20.41 6.99 10.00
N LYS A 118 20.76 6.11 10.93
CA LYS A 118 21.09 4.70 10.66
C LYS A 118 19.87 3.79 10.67
N ALA A 119 18.72 4.31 11.04
CA ALA A 119 17.47 3.57 11.01
C ALA A 119 17.19 3.05 9.59
N ARG A 120 16.92 1.77 9.44
CA ARG A 120 16.72 1.11 8.15
C ARG A 120 15.38 0.41 8.03
N ILE A 121 14.62 0.34 9.11
CA ILE A 121 13.30 -0.27 9.11
C ILE A 121 12.31 0.76 8.63
N SER A 122 11.83 0.60 7.40
CA SER A 122 10.81 1.50 6.86
C SER A 122 9.51 1.37 7.65
N SER A 123 8.94 2.49 8.06
CA SER A 123 7.57 2.57 8.63
C SER A 123 6.49 2.39 7.56
N GLY A 124 6.89 2.18 6.31
CA GLY A 124 6.00 1.98 5.19
C GLY A 124 5.28 0.63 5.25
N CYS A 125 3.98 0.68 5.04
CA CYS A 125 3.13 -0.49 4.89
C CYS A 125 2.46 -0.46 3.51
N LEU A 126 2.81 -1.41 2.65
CA LEU A 126 2.16 -1.57 1.34
C LEU A 126 0.76 -2.17 1.55
N GLY A 127 -0.25 -1.50 1.03
CA GLY A 127 -1.65 -1.82 1.29
C GLY A 127 -2.20 -3.08 0.60
N GLY A 128 -1.35 -3.96 0.08
CA GLY A 128 -1.75 -5.23 -0.51
C GLY A 128 -0.66 -5.88 -1.34
N GLN A 129 -0.93 -7.09 -1.78
CA GLN A 129 -0.07 -7.81 -2.71
C GLN A 129 -0.55 -7.58 -4.14
N VAL A 130 0.35 -7.29 -5.05
CA VAL A 130 0.02 -7.10 -6.46
C VAL A 130 -0.17 -8.44 -7.14
N LYS A 131 -1.27 -8.59 -7.88
CA LYS A 131 -1.51 -9.73 -8.77
C LYS A 131 -1.56 -9.24 -10.21
N TYR A 132 -0.60 -9.66 -11.01
CA TYR A 132 -0.61 -9.38 -12.45
C TYR A 132 -1.25 -10.49 -13.27
N TYR A 133 -1.32 -11.69 -12.70
CA TYR A 133 -1.98 -12.86 -13.28
C TYR A 133 -2.95 -13.48 -12.30
N PHE A 134 -4.00 -14.02 -12.86
CA PHE A 134 -5.01 -14.79 -12.13
C PHE A 134 -5.22 -16.13 -12.83
N ASP A 135 -5.16 -17.20 -12.05
CA ASP A 135 -5.43 -18.55 -12.53
C ASP A 135 -6.91 -18.86 -12.34
N ASP A 136 -7.58 -19.18 -13.41
CA ASP A 136 -8.92 -19.76 -13.37
C ASP A 136 -8.87 -21.23 -13.74
N TYR A 137 -9.72 -22.03 -13.09
CA TYR A 137 -9.81 -23.46 -13.33
C TYR A 137 -11.13 -23.79 -14.00
N GLN A 138 -11.05 -24.42 -15.15
CA GLN A 138 -12.21 -25.01 -15.81
C GLN A 138 -12.18 -26.51 -15.60
N VAL A 139 -13.30 -27.08 -15.17
CA VAL A 139 -13.48 -28.53 -15.03
C VAL A 139 -14.28 -29.00 -16.22
N GLU A 140 -13.72 -29.90 -17.02
CA GLU A 140 -14.42 -30.59 -18.10
C GLU A 140 -14.65 -32.05 -17.71
N GLY A 141 -15.78 -32.63 -18.12
CA GLY A 141 -16.13 -34.02 -17.84
C GLY A 141 -17.04 -34.20 -16.62
N THR A 142 -17.54 -35.43 -16.46
CA THR A 142 -18.46 -35.82 -15.39
C THR A 142 -17.99 -37.10 -14.69
N GLY A 143 -18.20 -37.16 -13.38
CA GLY A 143 -17.85 -38.37 -12.60
C GLY A 143 -16.35 -38.51 -12.32
N ALA A 144 -15.82 -39.73 -12.54
CA ALA A 144 -14.41 -40.03 -12.29
C ALA A 144 -13.46 -39.47 -13.36
N ASP A 145 -13.98 -39.16 -14.55
CA ASP A 145 -13.21 -38.64 -15.70
C ASP A 145 -13.24 -37.10 -15.76
N LYS A 146 -13.13 -36.45 -14.62
CA LYS A 146 -13.06 -35.00 -14.58
C LYS A 146 -11.65 -34.52 -14.92
N ASP A 147 -11.50 -33.90 -16.06
CA ASP A 147 -10.29 -33.13 -16.41
C ASP A 147 -10.40 -31.72 -15.92
N VAL A 148 -9.44 -31.33 -15.11
CA VAL A 148 -9.29 -29.93 -14.68
C VAL A 148 -8.44 -29.20 -15.70
N LYS A 149 -9.06 -28.41 -16.54
CA LYS A 149 -8.33 -27.47 -17.40
C LYS A 149 -8.04 -26.20 -16.65
N ARG A 150 -6.80 -25.78 -16.69
CA ARG A 150 -6.36 -24.52 -16.11
C ARG A 150 -6.38 -23.44 -17.19
N ILE A 151 -7.13 -22.39 -16.95
CA ILE A 151 -7.11 -21.18 -17.77
C ILE A 151 -6.37 -20.10 -16.99
N ILE A 152 -5.32 -19.55 -17.58
CA ILE A 152 -4.65 -18.37 -17.04
C ILE A 152 -5.27 -17.14 -17.66
N ARG A 153 -5.88 -16.33 -16.84
CA ARG A 153 -6.34 -15.00 -17.24
C ARG A 153 -5.25 -13.98 -16.90
N ARG A 154 -4.84 -13.22 -17.89
CA ARG A 154 -3.96 -12.10 -17.67
C ARG A 154 -4.76 -10.97 -17.01
N PHE A 155 -4.35 -10.62 -15.82
CA PHE A 155 -4.88 -9.47 -15.11
C PHE A 155 -3.87 -8.33 -15.25
N SER A 156 -4.30 -7.21 -15.80
CA SER A 156 -3.48 -6.01 -15.90
C SER A 156 -4.14 -4.92 -15.08
N SER A 157 -3.55 -4.60 -13.92
CA SER A 157 -3.98 -3.47 -13.12
C SER A 157 -3.04 -2.30 -13.33
N GLN A 158 -3.58 -1.12 -13.51
CA GLN A 158 -2.82 0.13 -13.46
C GLN A 158 -2.63 0.62 -12.02
N SER A 159 -3.31 0.00 -11.07
CA SER A 159 -3.21 0.30 -9.64
C SER A 159 -2.43 -0.79 -8.93
N VAL A 160 -1.52 -0.39 -8.07
CA VAL A 160 -0.76 -1.29 -7.18
C VAL A 160 -1.68 -1.96 -6.14
N LEU A 161 -2.79 -1.31 -5.83
CA LEU A 161 -3.80 -1.88 -4.95
C LEU A 161 -4.87 -2.61 -5.74
N PRO A 162 -5.39 -3.73 -5.20
CA PRO A 162 -6.67 -4.21 -5.65
C PRO A 162 -7.66 -3.06 -5.62
N ALA A 163 -8.53 -3.00 -6.61
CA ALA A 163 -9.63 -2.04 -6.66
C ALA A 163 -10.58 -2.27 -5.49
N CYS A 164 -10.11 -2.07 -4.27
CA CYS A 164 -10.94 -1.95 -3.09
C CYS A 164 -11.64 -0.62 -3.20
N ILE A 165 -12.92 -0.71 -3.22
CA ILE A 165 -13.88 0.35 -3.09
C ILE A 165 -13.41 1.26 -1.97
N ASN A 166 -12.82 2.31 -2.04
CA ASN A 166 -12.31 3.24 -1.02
C ASN A 166 -10.81 3.18 -0.70
N SER A 167 -9.97 2.66 -1.55
CA SER A 167 -8.59 3.12 -1.47
C SER A 167 -8.61 4.55 -2.02
N SER A 168 -8.41 5.55 -1.19
CA SER A 168 -8.26 6.96 -1.59
C SER A 168 -7.03 7.21 -2.47
N GLY A 169 -6.65 6.23 -3.28
CA GLY A 169 -5.53 6.25 -4.21
C GLY A 169 -4.16 5.94 -3.60
N ASN A 170 -4.03 5.90 -2.28
CA ASN A 170 -2.75 5.63 -1.63
C ASN A 170 -2.50 4.13 -1.52
N HIS A 171 -1.47 3.64 -2.19
CA HIS A 171 -1.05 2.24 -2.14
C HIS A 171 -0.09 1.93 -0.98
N ILE A 172 0.51 2.95 -0.37
CA ILE A 172 1.43 2.83 0.76
C ILE A 172 1.10 3.87 1.82
N GLY A 173 1.10 3.48 3.08
CA GLY A 173 0.98 4.35 4.24
C GLY A 173 2.26 4.29 5.07
N TYR A 174 2.59 5.38 5.74
CA TYR A 174 3.71 5.46 6.69
C TYR A 174 3.17 5.65 8.10
N SER A 175 3.56 4.77 9.02
CA SER A 175 3.12 4.83 10.41
C SER A 175 3.92 5.86 11.22
N GLU A 176 5.15 6.15 10.80
CA GLU A 176 6.03 7.16 11.41
C GLU A 176 6.81 7.92 10.34
N VAL A 177 6.87 9.23 10.48
CA VAL A 177 7.62 10.14 9.61
C VAL A 177 8.37 11.14 10.47
N ILE A 178 9.64 11.36 10.14
CA ILE A 178 10.51 12.35 10.79
C ILE A 178 10.79 13.50 9.82
N GLU A 179 10.56 14.73 10.26
CA GLU A 179 11.03 15.93 9.59
C GLU A 179 12.23 16.50 10.37
N LYS A 180 13.43 16.39 9.82
CA LYS A 180 14.64 16.95 10.38
C LYS A 180 14.90 18.36 9.83
N ARG A 181 15.22 19.30 10.72
CA ARG A 181 15.50 20.71 10.41
C ARG A 181 17.01 20.97 10.32
N PRO A 182 17.43 22.11 9.74
CA PRO A 182 18.85 22.46 9.59
C PRO A 182 19.62 22.55 10.92
N ASP A 183 18.96 22.97 11.99
CA ASP A 183 19.52 23.05 13.34
C ASP A 183 19.70 21.72 14.05
N GLY A 184 19.34 20.62 13.37
CA GLY A 184 19.36 19.27 13.89
C GLY A 184 18.15 18.90 14.76
N SER A 185 17.26 19.84 15.07
CA SER A 185 15.97 19.53 15.69
C SER A 185 15.09 18.73 14.73
N PHE A 186 14.15 17.96 15.27
CA PHE A 186 13.27 17.18 14.42
C PHE A 186 11.86 17.04 14.99
N ILE A 187 10.90 16.86 14.09
CA ILE A 187 9.52 16.52 14.41
C ILE A 187 9.31 15.06 14.07
N ARG A 188 8.76 14.31 15.02
CA ARG A 188 8.30 12.93 14.85
C ARG A 188 6.80 12.91 14.79
N SER A 189 6.24 12.44 13.67
CA SER A 189 4.81 12.32 13.45
C SER A 189 4.41 10.86 13.31
N LYS A 190 3.36 10.44 14.02
CA LYS A 190 2.79 9.10 13.90
C LYS A 190 1.39 9.16 13.33
N TYR A 191 1.07 8.20 12.48
CA TYR A 191 -0.20 8.14 11.75
C TYR A 191 -0.88 6.78 11.91
N THR A 192 -2.20 6.80 11.83
CA THR A 192 -3.01 5.59 11.72
C THR A 192 -2.69 4.84 10.43
N ASN A 193 -2.48 3.53 10.50
CA ASN A 193 -2.13 2.71 9.37
C ASN A 193 -2.56 1.25 9.60
N PHE A 194 -2.31 0.36 8.67
CA PHE A 194 -2.62 -1.07 8.77
C PHE A 194 -1.97 -1.75 9.98
N ASP A 195 -0.74 -1.39 10.34
CA ASP A 195 0.05 -2.01 11.39
C ASP A 195 -0.27 -1.52 12.81
N ASN A 196 -1.17 -0.56 12.95
CA ASN A 196 -1.54 0.00 14.27
C ASN A 196 -3.07 0.05 14.51
N GLY A 197 -3.79 -0.98 14.04
CA GLY A 197 -5.18 -1.22 14.42
C GLY A 197 -6.23 -0.84 13.37
N HIS A 198 -5.82 -0.36 12.19
CA HIS A 198 -6.73 0.09 11.13
C HIS A 198 -6.73 -0.85 9.91
N MET A 199 -6.65 -2.16 10.17
CA MET A 199 -6.82 -3.22 9.17
C MET A 199 -8.25 -3.24 8.61
N ASP A 200 -8.38 -3.67 7.37
CA ASP A 200 -9.68 -3.97 6.77
C ASP A 200 -10.32 -5.19 7.45
N GLU A 201 -11.64 -5.32 7.38
CA GLU A 201 -12.36 -6.45 7.96
C GLU A 201 -12.70 -7.51 6.91
N ALA A 202 -12.84 -8.74 7.37
CA ALA A 202 -13.24 -9.86 6.53
C ALA A 202 -14.62 -9.63 5.90
N PRO A 203 -14.86 -10.18 4.70
CA PRO A 203 -16.22 -10.28 4.18
C PRO A 203 -17.09 -11.16 5.09
N GLU A 204 -18.41 -10.93 5.06
CA GLU A 204 -19.34 -11.71 5.88
C GLU A 204 -19.51 -13.15 5.35
N ALA A 205 -19.49 -13.32 4.02
CA ALA A 205 -19.56 -14.62 3.37
C ALA A 205 -18.82 -14.61 2.04
N ILE A 206 -18.17 -15.72 1.74
CA ILE A 206 -17.53 -16.00 0.45
C ILE A 206 -18.04 -17.34 -0.05
N ILE A 207 -18.59 -17.35 -1.26
CA ILE A 207 -18.95 -18.56 -2.00
C ILE A 207 -17.87 -18.75 -3.07
N LEU A 208 -17.25 -19.92 -3.12
CA LEU A 208 -16.14 -20.24 -4.02
C LEU A 208 -14.97 -19.24 -3.93
N PRO A 209 -14.18 -19.30 -2.85
CA PRO A 209 -13.04 -18.42 -2.64
C PRO A 209 -11.99 -18.60 -3.75
N ASN A 210 -11.23 -17.53 -3.99
CA ASN A 210 -10.15 -17.50 -4.98
C ASN A 210 -10.59 -17.60 -6.46
N ARG A 211 -11.83 -17.28 -6.75
CA ARG A 211 -12.33 -17.19 -8.14
C ARG A 211 -12.03 -15.82 -8.78
N THR A 212 -11.63 -14.85 -8.01
CA THR A 212 -11.25 -13.52 -8.45
C THR A 212 -9.84 -13.17 -7.97
N PRO A 213 -9.16 -12.23 -8.64
CA PRO A 213 -7.83 -11.78 -8.21
C PRO A 213 -7.82 -11.31 -6.75
N TYR A 214 -8.87 -10.61 -6.35
CA TYR A 214 -8.99 -10.04 -5.01
C TYR A 214 -10.42 -10.22 -4.50
N GLU A 215 -10.54 -10.75 -3.29
CA GLU A 215 -11.83 -10.79 -2.62
C GLU A 215 -12.18 -9.40 -2.05
N PRO A 216 -13.44 -8.96 -2.19
CA PRO A 216 -13.90 -7.76 -1.52
C PRO A 216 -13.76 -7.89 0.00
N CYS A 217 -13.51 -6.76 0.66
CA CYS A 217 -13.41 -6.66 2.10
C CYS A 217 -14.17 -5.43 2.60
N ALA A 218 -14.48 -5.38 3.89
CA ALA A 218 -15.00 -4.17 4.51
C ALA A 218 -13.84 -3.21 4.80
N SER A 219 -13.69 -2.21 3.95
CA SER A 219 -12.54 -1.30 3.99
C SER A 219 -12.66 -0.28 5.13
N ARG A 220 -11.56 -0.10 5.86
CA ARG A 220 -11.37 0.96 6.86
C ARG A 220 -10.45 2.08 6.38
N SER A 221 -10.37 2.29 5.08
CA SER A 221 -9.45 3.28 4.48
C SER A 221 -9.66 4.70 5.00
N VAL A 222 -10.88 5.07 5.38
CA VAL A 222 -11.21 6.38 5.96
C VAL A 222 -10.52 6.65 7.30
N GLU A 223 -10.13 5.60 8.01
CA GLU A 223 -9.43 5.69 9.29
C GLU A 223 -7.93 5.88 9.14
N ARG A 224 -7.34 5.52 8.00
CA ARG A 224 -5.88 5.54 7.78
C ARG A 224 -5.36 6.92 7.37
N GLY A 225 -4.10 7.20 7.76
CA GLY A 225 -3.43 8.46 7.45
C GLY A 225 -3.81 9.63 8.38
N LYS A 226 -4.47 9.37 9.51
CA LYS A 226 -4.76 10.39 10.53
C LYS A 226 -3.58 10.56 11.46
N LEU A 227 -3.22 11.80 11.78
CA LEU A 227 -2.14 12.12 12.72
C LEU A 227 -2.53 11.71 14.15
N LEU A 228 -1.78 10.81 14.76
CA LEU A 228 -1.97 10.37 16.15
C LEU A 228 -1.14 11.14 17.14
N CYS A 229 0.08 11.47 16.72
CA CYS A 229 1.04 12.11 17.60
C CYS A 229 2.01 12.96 16.77
N GLU A 230 2.35 14.14 17.30
CA GLU A 230 3.42 14.98 16.80
C GLU A 230 4.31 15.39 17.97
N GLU A 231 5.59 15.07 17.90
CA GLU A 231 6.57 15.32 18.96
C GLU A 231 7.73 16.13 18.40
N LEU A 232 8.03 17.24 19.03
CA LEU A 232 9.20 18.09 18.70
C LEU A 232 10.36 17.74 19.61
N TYR A 233 11.49 17.41 19.01
CA TYR A 233 12.74 17.13 19.70
C TYR A 233 13.81 18.15 19.37
N SER A 234 14.65 18.49 20.35
CA SER A 234 15.88 19.24 20.10
C SER A 234 16.89 18.42 19.31
N ALA A 235 17.94 19.05 18.79
CA ALA A 235 19.06 18.36 18.13
C ALA A 235 19.70 17.27 19.01
N GLY A 236 19.70 17.47 20.33
CA GLY A 236 20.18 16.50 21.33
C GLY A 236 19.22 15.34 21.61
N GLY A 237 18.04 15.31 20.99
CA GLY A 237 17.04 14.26 21.21
C GLY A 237 16.18 14.45 22.48
N ILE A 238 16.16 15.65 23.03
CA ILE A 238 15.32 15.99 24.20
C ILE A 238 13.94 16.42 23.67
N LEU A 239 12.87 15.80 24.18
CA LEU A 239 11.50 16.19 23.88
C LEU A 239 11.21 17.61 24.36
N LYS A 240 10.64 18.44 23.52
CA LYS A 240 10.29 19.84 23.78
C LYS A 240 8.80 20.08 23.85
N SER A 241 8.06 19.44 22.97
CA SER A 241 6.60 19.47 22.95
C SER A 241 6.04 18.20 22.37
N SER A 242 4.85 17.85 22.80
CA SER A 242 4.09 16.75 22.22
C SER A 242 2.63 17.15 22.04
N LYS A 243 2.06 16.69 20.93
CA LYS A 243 0.66 16.80 20.59
C LYS A 243 0.11 15.39 20.36
N TYR A 244 -0.98 15.03 21.04
CA TYR A 244 -1.65 13.75 20.88
C TYR A 244 -3.09 13.97 20.42
N LEU A 245 -3.51 13.20 19.43
CA LEU A 245 -4.83 13.28 18.83
C LEU A 245 -5.50 11.92 18.92
N THR A 246 -6.76 11.92 19.31
CA THR A 246 -7.61 10.73 19.29
C THR A 246 -8.77 10.94 18.33
N TYR A 247 -9.26 9.86 17.77
CA TYR A 247 -10.33 9.89 16.79
C TYR A 247 -11.44 8.92 17.17
N GLU A 248 -12.63 9.19 16.68
CA GLU A 248 -13.79 8.32 16.84
C GLU A 248 -14.58 8.21 15.55
N ARG A 249 -15.29 7.12 15.40
CA ARG A 249 -16.27 6.94 14.32
C ARG A 249 -17.51 7.78 14.62
N SER A 250 -18.04 8.45 13.61
CA SER A 250 -19.29 9.23 13.75
C SER A 250 -20.51 8.33 13.93
N SER A 251 -20.46 7.10 13.45
CA SER A 251 -21.53 6.09 13.55
C SER A 251 -20.97 4.70 13.27
N ASP A 252 -21.77 3.67 13.52
CA ASP A 252 -21.48 2.28 13.10
C ASP A 252 -22.32 1.87 11.87
N LEU A 253 -22.83 2.83 11.12
CA LEU A 253 -23.66 2.59 9.96
C LEU A 253 -22.85 1.99 8.82
N TYR A 254 -23.45 1.03 8.15
CA TYR A 254 -22.91 0.41 6.94
C TYR A 254 -24.02 -0.06 6.00
N VAL A 255 -23.68 -0.20 4.74
CA VAL A 255 -24.51 -0.86 3.73
C VAL A 255 -23.91 -2.23 3.45
N LYS A 256 -24.74 -3.27 3.42
CA LYS A 256 -24.33 -4.57 2.91
C LYS A 256 -24.24 -4.50 1.40
N SER A 257 -23.10 -4.86 0.87
CA SER A 257 -22.85 -4.99 -0.56
C SER A 257 -22.54 -6.43 -0.90
N MET A 258 -22.80 -6.81 -2.15
CA MET A 258 -22.55 -8.13 -2.64
C MET A 258 -21.92 -8.08 -4.02
N ARG A 259 -20.82 -8.80 -4.19
CA ARG A 259 -20.28 -9.13 -5.50
C ARG A 259 -20.81 -10.50 -5.88
N THR A 260 -21.32 -10.64 -7.08
CA THR A 260 -21.73 -11.92 -7.65
C THR A 260 -21.15 -12.07 -9.05
N SER A 261 -20.75 -13.29 -9.39
CA SER A 261 -20.47 -13.66 -10.77
C SER A 261 -21.01 -15.04 -11.06
N LEU A 262 -21.42 -15.25 -12.31
CA LEU A 262 -21.85 -16.53 -12.83
C LEU A 262 -20.86 -16.94 -13.90
N ASP A 263 -20.17 -18.06 -13.67
CA ASP A 263 -19.28 -18.63 -14.66
C ASP A 263 -19.94 -19.84 -15.33
N TYR A 264 -19.99 -19.79 -16.65
CA TYR A 264 -20.47 -20.90 -17.46
C TYR A 264 -19.30 -21.83 -17.75
N ILE A 265 -19.31 -23.02 -17.16
CA ILE A 265 -18.14 -23.91 -17.24
C ILE A 265 -18.22 -24.92 -18.38
N CYS A 266 -19.40 -25.29 -18.83
CA CYS A 266 -19.51 -26.23 -19.94
C CYS A 266 -20.80 -26.01 -20.76
N PRO A 267 -20.68 -25.82 -22.08
CA PRO A 267 -21.84 -25.66 -22.95
C PRO A 267 -22.76 -26.88 -23.02
N THR A 268 -22.24 -28.04 -22.68
CA THR A 268 -22.95 -29.31 -22.83
C THR A 268 -23.54 -29.86 -21.53
N SER A 269 -23.13 -29.38 -20.35
CA SER A 269 -23.56 -29.94 -19.05
C SER A 269 -24.38 -28.99 -18.18
N PHE A 270 -24.69 -27.78 -18.62
CA PHE A 270 -25.47 -26.77 -17.86
C PHE A 270 -24.96 -26.52 -16.44
N ILE A 271 -23.71 -26.81 -16.15
CA ILE A 271 -23.11 -26.52 -14.82
C ILE A 271 -22.74 -25.09 -14.77
N THR A 272 -23.51 -24.33 -14.00
CA THR A 272 -23.22 -22.94 -13.69
C THR A 272 -22.63 -22.88 -12.30
N TYR A 273 -21.44 -22.30 -12.15
CA TYR A 273 -20.90 -21.95 -10.84
C TYR A 273 -21.28 -20.52 -10.52
N ALA A 274 -21.94 -20.36 -9.40
CA ALA A 274 -22.18 -19.05 -8.82
C ALA A 274 -21.04 -18.73 -7.85
N ASP A 275 -20.34 -17.63 -8.08
CA ASP A 275 -19.42 -17.05 -7.14
C ASP A 275 -20.05 -15.83 -6.49
N GLY A 276 -19.85 -15.64 -5.20
CA GLY A 276 -20.42 -14.53 -4.47
C GLY A 276 -19.61 -14.18 -3.23
N CYS A 277 -19.61 -12.91 -2.90
CA CYS A 277 -18.99 -12.40 -1.70
C CYS A 277 -19.84 -11.24 -1.16
N SER A 278 -20.26 -11.32 0.12
CA SER A 278 -20.95 -10.23 0.80
C SER A 278 -20.01 -9.52 1.77
N TYR A 279 -20.03 -8.21 1.77
CA TYR A 279 -19.17 -7.38 2.60
C TYR A 279 -19.86 -6.08 3.02
N LYS A 280 -19.31 -5.41 4.03
CA LYS A 280 -19.81 -4.12 4.53
C LYS A 280 -19.12 -2.98 3.80
N VAL A 281 -19.88 -1.97 3.46
CA VAL A 281 -19.41 -0.64 3.05
C VAL A 281 -19.78 0.33 4.15
N TYR A 282 -18.78 0.80 4.87
CA TYR A 282 -18.99 1.70 6.00
C TYR A 282 -19.38 3.10 5.56
N LEU A 283 -20.34 3.69 6.31
CA LEU A 283 -20.88 5.01 6.08
C LEU A 283 -20.61 5.94 7.27
N TYR A 284 -19.38 5.95 7.77
CA TYR A 284 -19.00 6.82 8.86
C TYR A 284 -17.82 7.72 8.48
N ASP A 285 -17.74 8.85 9.16
CA ASP A 285 -16.56 9.69 9.20
C ASP A 285 -15.69 9.31 10.40
N TYR A 286 -14.38 9.33 10.21
CA TYR A 286 -13.40 9.16 11.27
C TYR A 286 -12.87 10.54 11.65
N ARG A 287 -13.45 11.12 12.70
CA ARG A 287 -13.27 12.52 13.10
C ARG A 287 -12.46 12.66 14.37
N LEU A 288 -11.81 13.81 14.50
CA LEU A 288 -11.08 14.17 15.72
C LEU A 288 -12.02 14.19 16.93
N LYS A 289 -11.65 13.45 17.96
CA LYS A 289 -12.36 13.40 19.24
C LYS A 289 -11.74 14.33 20.26
N SER A 290 -10.44 14.26 20.42
CA SER A 290 -9.69 15.09 21.37
C SER A 290 -8.28 15.38 20.87
N GLU A 291 -7.76 16.51 21.32
CA GLU A 291 -6.39 16.97 21.12
C GLU A 291 -5.83 17.41 22.46
N SER A 292 -4.59 17.05 22.75
CA SER A 292 -3.87 17.47 23.95
C SER A 292 -2.44 17.87 23.60
N ASP A 293 -2.02 19.04 24.05
CA ASP A 293 -0.68 19.58 23.84
C ASP A 293 0.06 19.69 25.17
N THR A 294 1.35 19.34 25.16
CA THR A 294 2.21 19.43 26.33
C THR A 294 3.54 20.09 25.92
N LEU A 295 4.01 21.04 26.70
CA LEU A 295 5.34 21.67 26.59
C LEU A 295 6.23 21.13 27.71
N TYR A 296 7.51 20.85 27.40
CA TYR A 296 8.50 20.29 28.34
C TYR A 296 9.67 21.23 28.55
#